data_36a37cc98e31ab4d153708ccc85f4814
#
_entry.id   36a37cc98e31ab4d153708ccc85f4814
#
_cell.length_a   1.000
_cell.length_b   1.000
_cell.length_c   1.000
_cell.angle_alpha   90.00
_cell.angle_beta   90.00
_cell.angle_gamma   90.00
#
_symmetry.space_group_name_H-M   'P 1'
#
loop_
_entity.id
_entity.type
_entity.pdbx_description
1 polymer ?
#
loop_
_entity_poly.entity_id
_entity_poly.type
_entity_poly.pdbx_seq_one_letter_code
_entity_poly.pdbx_strand_id
1 'polypeptide(L)'
;MMNYLGWPFLASLPVAFIAAAVISVLLERTLFRRLYKSDPLQQVLFTIGLVFVISAIVAYLFSTAVQPVRVPDYLRGSIVAFDYTFGVYRIFLIAVALVITALLVGTLEYTRFGAMVRAAVDNQRMASGLGINVESVFAITFALGSGLAGLGGALAIEIVGLDPSFAFHCLVYVLIVVAVGGLGSIRGSFVAATLLGVGDVAGKYYVPELGAFLIYVLMIGILFFIPLGLFGKRA
;
A
#
# COMPACT_ATOMS: atom_id res chain seq x y z
N MET A 1 0.14 -16.05 12.21
CA MET A 1 -0.70 -17.20 11.81
C MET A 1 0.13 -18.37 11.28
N MET A 2 1.04 -18.20 10.30
CA MET A 2 1.89 -19.29 9.81
C MET A 2 2.69 -20.00 10.93
N ASN A 3 3.37 -19.22 11.79
CA ASN A 3 4.20 -19.80 12.87
C ASN A 3 3.40 -20.40 14.03
N TYR A 4 2.15 -19.95 14.24
CA TYR A 4 1.32 -20.39 15.38
C TYR A 4 0.27 -21.43 14.98
N LEU A 5 -0.25 -21.41 13.75
CA LEU A 5 -1.35 -22.25 13.29
C LEU A 5 -0.96 -23.21 12.17
N GLY A 6 0.30 -23.18 11.67
CA GLY A 6 0.76 -24.07 10.60
C GLY A 6 0.01 -23.88 9.25
N TRP A 7 -0.63 -22.74 9.04
CA TRP A 7 -1.43 -22.49 7.84
C TRP A 7 -0.54 -22.32 6.60
N PRO A 8 -0.98 -22.78 5.43
CA PRO A 8 -0.25 -22.57 4.19
C PRO A 8 -0.18 -21.07 3.86
N PHE A 9 0.96 -20.61 3.36
CA PHE A 9 1.24 -19.21 3.03
C PHE A 9 0.15 -18.58 2.15
N LEU A 10 -0.27 -19.27 1.08
CA LEU A 10 -1.30 -18.78 0.17
C LEU A 10 -2.66 -18.55 0.86
N ALA A 11 -3.01 -19.34 1.87
CA ALA A 11 -4.24 -19.13 2.63
C ALA A 11 -4.12 -17.95 3.62
N SER A 12 -2.92 -17.61 4.05
CA SER A 12 -2.70 -16.46 4.95
C SER A 12 -2.89 -15.10 4.24
N LEU A 13 -2.70 -15.03 2.93
CA LEU A 13 -2.85 -13.79 2.15
C LEU A 13 -4.29 -13.27 2.13
N PRO A 14 -5.32 -14.06 1.74
CA PRO A 14 -6.70 -13.59 1.81
C PRO A 14 -7.16 -13.32 3.24
N VAL A 15 -6.65 -14.05 4.23
CA VAL A 15 -6.95 -13.78 5.64
C VAL A 15 -6.38 -12.42 6.08
N ALA A 16 -5.15 -12.09 5.68
CA ALA A 16 -4.54 -10.77 5.94
C ALA A 16 -5.35 -9.64 5.29
N PHE A 17 -5.79 -9.84 4.05
CA PHE A 17 -6.67 -8.91 3.34
C PHE A 17 -7.99 -8.69 4.10
N ILE A 18 -8.70 -9.79 4.44
CA ILE A 18 -10.01 -9.72 5.11
C ILE A 18 -9.86 -9.13 6.51
N ALA A 19 -8.86 -9.54 7.28
CA ALA A 19 -8.63 -9.01 8.63
C ALA A 19 -8.36 -7.50 8.60
N ALA A 20 -7.49 -7.03 7.70
CA ALA A 20 -7.22 -5.61 7.52
C ALA A 20 -8.47 -4.85 7.06
N ALA A 21 -9.24 -5.38 6.11
CA ALA A 21 -10.48 -4.79 5.64
C ALA A 21 -11.54 -4.67 6.74
N VAL A 22 -11.74 -5.71 7.56
CA VAL A 22 -12.71 -5.69 8.66
C VAL A 22 -12.30 -4.69 9.73
N ILE A 23 -11.03 -4.72 10.16
CA ILE A 23 -10.51 -3.75 11.16
C ILE A 23 -10.68 -2.33 10.63
N SER A 24 -10.40 -2.09 9.36
CA SER A 24 -10.49 -0.75 8.78
C SER A 24 -11.93 -0.24 8.69
N VAL A 25 -12.91 -1.10 8.36
CA VAL A 25 -14.34 -0.71 8.39
C VAL A 25 -14.78 -0.33 9.80
N LEU A 26 -14.31 -1.06 10.82
CA LEU A 26 -14.60 -0.71 12.21
C LEU A 26 -14.01 0.65 12.57
N LEU A 27 -12.74 0.90 12.20
CA LEU A 27 -12.06 2.19 12.42
C LEU A 27 -12.72 3.32 11.63
N GLU A 28 -13.11 3.07 10.38
CA GLU A 28 -13.81 4.05 9.55
C GLU A 28 -15.11 4.49 10.21
N ARG A 29 -15.97 3.56 10.58
CA ARG A 29 -17.28 3.84 11.16
C ARG A 29 -17.23 4.49 12.53
N THR A 30 -16.23 4.15 13.36
CA THR A 30 -16.11 4.64 14.74
C THR A 30 -15.31 5.92 14.83
N LEU A 31 -14.20 6.04 14.09
CA LEU A 31 -13.21 7.09 14.23
C LEU A 31 -13.19 8.04 13.03
N PHE A 32 -12.92 7.54 11.83
CA PHE A 32 -12.71 8.38 10.65
C PHE A 32 -13.96 9.13 10.19
N ARG A 33 -15.14 8.55 10.33
CA ARG A 33 -16.40 9.20 9.99
C ARG A 33 -16.61 10.53 10.73
N ARG A 34 -16.12 10.62 11.97
CA ARG A 34 -16.18 11.87 12.75
C ARG A 34 -15.17 12.90 12.24
N LEU A 35 -14.05 12.44 11.68
CA LEU A 35 -12.98 13.30 11.21
C LEU A 35 -13.22 13.86 9.79
N TYR A 36 -14.13 13.31 9.00
CA TYR A 36 -14.40 13.84 7.65
C TYR A 36 -14.84 15.31 7.62
N LYS A 37 -15.33 15.84 8.75
CA LYS A 37 -15.72 17.24 8.90
C LYS A 37 -14.60 18.11 9.50
N SER A 38 -13.47 17.52 9.88
CA SER A 38 -12.34 18.21 10.51
C SER A 38 -11.36 18.72 9.46
N ASP A 39 -10.51 19.67 9.85
CA ASP A 39 -9.45 20.17 8.98
C ASP A 39 -8.48 19.07 8.52
N PRO A 40 -7.92 19.15 7.30
CA PRO A 40 -6.96 18.18 6.79
C PRO A 40 -5.78 17.93 7.73
N LEU A 41 -5.29 18.98 8.42
CA LEU A 41 -4.19 18.84 9.39
C LEU A 41 -4.59 17.96 10.58
N GLN A 42 -5.81 18.14 11.10
CA GLN A 42 -6.32 17.31 12.19
C GLN A 42 -6.46 15.85 11.79
N GLN A 43 -6.89 15.59 10.56
CA GLN A 43 -6.98 14.23 10.01
C GLN A 43 -5.60 13.56 9.94
N VAL A 44 -4.59 14.28 9.46
CA VAL A 44 -3.20 13.76 9.38
C VAL A 44 -2.63 13.51 10.77
N LEU A 45 -2.77 14.43 11.71
CA LEU A 45 -2.28 14.27 13.07
C LEU A 45 -2.95 13.07 13.77
N PHE A 46 -4.26 12.92 13.60
CA PHE A 46 -5.00 11.79 14.16
C PHE A 46 -4.52 10.45 13.58
N THR A 47 -4.34 10.37 12.25
CA THR A 47 -3.86 9.13 11.61
C THR A 47 -2.45 8.76 12.05
N ILE A 48 -1.55 9.74 12.21
CA ILE A 48 -0.21 9.51 12.76
C ILE A 48 -0.32 8.98 14.20
N GLY A 49 -1.13 9.62 15.06
CA GLY A 49 -1.37 9.14 16.41
C GLY A 49 -1.91 7.71 16.47
N LEU A 50 -2.84 7.37 15.56
CA LEU A 50 -3.39 6.02 15.46
C LEU A 50 -2.32 4.99 15.06
N VAL A 51 -1.41 5.36 14.15
CA VAL A 51 -0.27 4.49 13.77
C VAL A 51 0.63 4.21 14.98
N PHE A 52 0.94 5.22 15.80
CA PHE A 52 1.71 5.01 17.03
C PHE A 52 1.00 4.08 18.02
N VAL A 53 -0.30 4.27 18.23
CA VAL A 53 -1.09 3.41 19.12
C VAL A 53 -1.12 1.96 18.61
N ILE A 54 -1.39 1.76 17.33
CA ILE A 54 -1.40 0.41 16.74
C ILE A 54 -0.02 -0.24 16.82
N SER A 55 1.05 0.50 16.51
CA SER A 55 2.42 -0.01 16.59
C SER A 55 2.80 -0.39 18.03
N ALA A 56 2.38 0.40 19.03
CA ALA A 56 2.60 0.08 20.43
C ALA A 56 1.82 -1.18 20.86
N ILE A 57 0.57 -1.35 20.42
CA ILE A 57 -0.24 -2.54 20.68
C ILE A 57 0.42 -3.78 20.06
N VAL A 58 0.89 -3.68 18.80
CA VAL A 58 1.58 -4.78 18.12
C VAL A 58 2.88 -5.15 18.85
N ALA A 59 3.68 -4.15 19.26
CA ALA A 59 4.90 -4.39 20.01
C ALA A 59 4.63 -5.05 21.36
N TYR A 60 3.56 -4.67 22.05
CA TYR A 60 3.15 -5.27 23.33
C TYR A 60 2.70 -6.74 23.17
N LEU A 61 1.91 -7.04 22.11
CA LEU A 61 1.35 -8.38 21.89
C LEU A 61 2.37 -9.35 21.28
N PHE A 62 3.24 -8.89 20.37
CA PHE A 62 4.12 -9.75 19.58
C PHE A 62 5.61 -9.55 19.85
N SER A 63 5.98 -8.74 20.83
CA SER A 63 7.37 -8.36 21.13
C SER A 63 7.98 -7.41 20.09
N THR A 64 9.10 -6.77 20.46
CA THR A 64 9.86 -5.85 19.60
C THR A 64 10.90 -6.55 18.73
N ALA A 65 11.08 -7.88 18.92
CA ALA A 65 12.05 -8.64 18.14
C ALA A 65 11.55 -8.89 16.70
N VAL A 66 12.47 -8.82 15.75
CA VAL A 66 12.18 -9.17 14.35
C VAL A 66 11.68 -10.61 14.30
N GLN A 67 10.47 -10.81 13.80
CA GLN A 67 9.86 -12.12 13.68
C GLN A 67 10.29 -12.79 12.38
N PRO A 68 10.98 -13.95 12.43
CA PRO A 68 11.34 -14.67 11.22
C PRO A 68 10.09 -15.26 10.56
N VAL A 69 9.86 -14.93 9.32
CA VAL A 69 8.78 -15.52 8.53
C VAL A 69 9.39 -16.60 7.62
N ARG A 70 8.85 -17.82 7.72
CA ARG A 70 9.27 -18.92 6.86
C ARG A 70 8.44 -18.92 5.59
N VAL A 71 9.09 -18.63 4.47
CA VAL A 71 8.48 -18.81 3.15
C VAL A 71 8.38 -20.30 2.85
N PRO A 72 7.30 -20.76 2.23
CA PRO A 72 7.14 -22.15 1.81
C PRO A 72 8.26 -22.60 0.86
N ASP A 73 8.65 -23.85 0.95
CA ASP A 73 9.77 -24.40 0.18
C ASP A 73 9.58 -24.30 -1.35
N TYR A 74 8.33 -24.30 -1.82
CA TYR A 74 8.01 -24.10 -3.26
C TYR A 74 8.27 -22.67 -3.76
N LEU A 75 8.42 -21.66 -2.88
CA LEU A 75 8.76 -20.28 -3.24
C LEU A 75 10.22 -19.93 -2.93
N ARG A 76 10.97 -20.83 -2.26
CA ARG A 76 12.39 -20.62 -1.93
C ARG A 76 13.34 -20.94 -3.07
N GLY A 77 12.84 -21.51 -4.17
CA GLY A 77 13.65 -21.87 -5.32
C GLY A 77 14.26 -20.66 -6.01
N SER A 78 15.30 -20.93 -6.79
CA SER A 78 15.86 -19.97 -7.75
C SER A 78 15.74 -20.53 -9.16
N ILE A 79 15.37 -19.70 -10.12
CA ILE A 79 15.34 -20.03 -11.54
C ILE A 79 16.55 -19.36 -12.18
N VAL A 80 17.38 -20.14 -12.85
CA VAL A 80 18.49 -19.61 -13.65
C VAL A 80 17.98 -19.36 -15.07
N ALA A 81 17.95 -18.08 -15.47
CA ALA A 81 17.61 -17.68 -16.82
C ALA A 81 18.62 -16.65 -17.32
N PHE A 82 19.16 -16.82 -18.51
CA PHE A 82 20.15 -15.94 -19.14
C PHE A 82 21.38 -15.66 -18.25
N ASP A 83 21.93 -16.69 -17.60
CA ASP A 83 23.08 -16.61 -16.65
C ASP A 83 22.80 -15.80 -15.37
N TYR A 84 21.57 -15.38 -15.13
CA TYR A 84 21.16 -14.71 -13.90
C TYR A 84 20.26 -15.60 -13.05
N THR A 85 20.46 -15.54 -11.73
CA THR A 85 19.67 -16.28 -10.75
C THR A 85 18.53 -15.41 -10.22
N PHE A 86 17.29 -15.75 -10.57
CA PHE A 86 16.09 -15.07 -10.09
C PHE A 86 15.45 -15.86 -8.97
N GLY A 87 15.22 -15.23 -7.82
CA GLY A 87 14.44 -15.84 -6.73
C GLY A 87 12.97 -15.99 -7.15
N VAL A 88 12.42 -17.21 -7.02
CA VAL A 88 11.01 -17.51 -7.36
C VAL A 88 10.04 -16.59 -6.64
N TYR A 89 10.32 -16.26 -5.38
CA TYR A 89 9.50 -15.34 -4.59
C TYR A 89 9.39 -13.94 -5.21
N ARG A 90 10.48 -13.41 -5.76
CA ARG A 90 10.47 -12.09 -6.42
C ARG A 90 9.60 -12.08 -7.67
N ILE A 91 9.67 -13.16 -8.48
CA ILE A 91 8.82 -13.33 -9.66
C ILE A 91 7.35 -13.43 -9.25
N PHE A 92 7.05 -14.18 -8.20
CA PHE A 92 5.71 -14.28 -7.63
C PHE A 92 5.18 -12.91 -7.18
N LEU A 93 5.98 -12.10 -6.48
CA LEU A 93 5.59 -10.75 -6.07
C LEU A 93 5.26 -9.84 -7.26
N ILE A 94 6.08 -9.89 -8.32
CA ILE A 94 5.83 -9.11 -9.55
C ILE A 94 4.52 -9.55 -10.20
N ALA A 95 4.27 -10.85 -10.32
CA ALA A 95 3.04 -11.38 -10.87
C ALA A 95 1.81 -10.95 -10.06
N VAL A 96 1.87 -11.06 -8.74
CA VAL A 96 0.79 -10.62 -7.84
C VAL A 96 0.54 -9.11 -7.96
N ALA A 97 1.60 -8.30 -7.98
CA ALA A 97 1.49 -6.84 -8.13
C ALA A 97 0.82 -6.46 -9.46
N LEU A 98 1.19 -7.11 -10.57
CA LEU A 98 0.57 -6.89 -11.89
C LEU A 98 -0.91 -7.29 -11.89
N VAL A 99 -1.26 -8.44 -11.33
CA VAL A 99 -2.64 -8.91 -11.22
C VAL A 99 -3.48 -7.95 -10.39
N ILE A 100 -3.00 -7.54 -9.22
CA ILE A 100 -3.70 -6.59 -8.35
C ILE A 100 -3.89 -5.25 -9.05
N THR A 101 -2.85 -4.74 -9.71
CA THR A 101 -2.94 -3.47 -10.45
C THR A 101 -3.94 -3.55 -11.58
N ALA A 102 -3.94 -4.64 -12.36
CA ALA A 102 -4.90 -4.86 -13.44
C ALA A 102 -6.35 -4.95 -12.91
N LEU A 103 -6.57 -5.65 -11.79
CA LEU A 103 -7.87 -5.74 -11.13
C LEU A 103 -8.34 -4.38 -10.60
N LEU A 104 -7.45 -3.59 -9.99
CA LEU A 104 -7.77 -2.25 -9.49
C LEU A 104 -8.13 -1.28 -10.61
N VAL A 105 -7.31 -1.23 -11.66
CA VAL A 105 -7.58 -0.41 -12.85
C VAL A 105 -8.90 -0.87 -13.49
N GLY A 106 -9.08 -2.18 -13.67
CA GLY A 106 -10.32 -2.75 -14.19
C GLY A 106 -11.55 -2.37 -13.36
N THR A 107 -11.46 -2.52 -12.05
CA THR A 107 -12.58 -2.21 -11.14
C THR A 107 -12.88 -0.73 -11.08
N LEU A 108 -11.88 0.13 -10.95
CA LEU A 108 -12.10 1.56 -10.76
C LEU A 108 -12.31 2.35 -12.06
N GLU A 109 -11.78 1.91 -13.18
CA GLU A 109 -11.98 2.64 -14.45
C GLU A 109 -13.19 2.14 -15.24
N TYR A 110 -13.46 0.82 -15.23
CA TYR A 110 -14.43 0.19 -16.14
C TYR A 110 -15.71 -0.30 -15.47
N THR A 111 -15.86 -0.18 -14.12
CA THR A 111 -17.10 -0.64 -13.46
C THR A 111 -17.96 0.52 -12.95
N ARG A 112 -19.24 0.19 -12.66
CA ARG A 112 -20.19 1.11 -12.03
C ARG A 112 -19.73 1.56 -10.65
N PHE A 113 -19.04 0.68 -9.90
CA PHE A 113 -18.50 1.02 -8.61
C PHE A 113 -17.46 2.14 -8.73
N GLY A 114 -16.53 2.04 -9.66
CA GLY A 114 -15.55 3.09 -9.90
C GLY A 114 -16.17 4.41 -10.34
N ALA A 115 -17.27 4.39 -11.11
CA ALA A 115 -18.02 5.59 -11.45
C ALA A 115 -18.64 6.24 -10.20
N MET A 116 -19.24 5.44 -9.30
CA MET A 116 -19.78 5.93 -8.02
C MET A 116 -18.68 6.53 -7.12
N VAL A 117 -17.51 5.90 -7.06
CA VAL A 117 -16.36 6.42 -6.29
C VAL A 117 -15.95 7.79 -6.84
N ARG A 118 -15.76 7.92 -8.15
CA ARG A 118 -15.38 9.22 -8.77
C ARG A 118 -16.44 10.30 -8.52
N ALA A 119 -17.71 9.98 -8.72
CA ALA A 119 -18.81 10.93 -8.45
C ALA A 119 -18.85 11.37 -6.98
N ALA A 120 -18.65 10.43 -6.04
CA ALA A 120 -18.64 10.73 -4.61
C ALA A 120 -17.45 11.62 -4.19
N VAL A 121 -16.28 11.44 -4.85
CA VAL A 121 -15.07 12.26 -4.60
C VAL A 121 -15.20 13.64 -5.22
N ASP A 122 -15.72 13.74 -6.45
CA ASP A 122 -15.85 15.04 -7.15
C ASP A 122 -16.90 15.94 -6.47
N ASN A 123 -18.09 15.42 -6.16
CA ASN A 123 -19.12 16.19 -5.48
C ASN A 123 -20.05 15.30 -4.66
N GLN A 124 -19.77 15.22 -3.37
CA GLN A 124 -20.52 14.40 -2.42
C GLN A 124 -22.03 14.74 -2.36
N ARG A 125 -22.37 16.05 -2.41
CA ARG A 125 -23.78 16.50 -2.35
C ARG A 125 -24.55 16.09 -3.61
N MET A 126 -23.95 16.31 -4.78
CA MET A 126 -24.55 15.93 -6.06
C MET A 126 -24.73 14.40 -6.16
N ALA A 127 -23.70 13.63 -5.78
CA ALA A 127 -23.76 12.18 -5.77
C ALA A 127 -24.89 11.66 -4.87
N SER A 128 -25.04 12.22 -3.67
CA SER A 128 -26.15 11.87 -2.76
C SER A 128 -27.51 12.25 -3.35
N GLY A 129 -27.62 13.41 -4.03
CA GLY A 129 -28.85 13.82 -4.70
C GLY A 129 -29.27 12.90 -5.85
N LEU A 130 -28.33 12.20 -6.47
CA LEU A 130 -28.57 11.17 -7.49
C LEU A 130 -28.87 9.78 -6.90
N GLY A 131 -29.01 9.68 -5.57
CA GLY A 131 -29.33 8.42 -4.88
C GLY A 131 -28.12 7.52 -4.58
N ILE A 132 -26.89 8.00 -4.77
CA ILE A 132 -25.68 7.26 -4.42
C ILE A 132 -25.49 7.31 -2.89
N ASN A 133 -25.40 6.14 -2.26
CA ASN A 133 -25.05 6.07 -0.85
C ASN A 133 -23.53 6.29 -0.66
N VAL A 134 -23.16 7.57 -0.53
CA VAL A 134 -21.74 8.00 -0.44
C VAL A 134 -21.03 7.39 0.76
N GLU A 135 -21.71 7.24 1.90
CA GLU A 135 -21.13 6.62 3.10
C GLU A 135 -20.72 5.16 2.83
N SER A 136 -21.58 4.39 2.16
CA SER A 136 -21.26 3.01 1.78
C SER A 136 -20.13 2.92 0.76
N VAL A 137 -20.09 3.84 -0.21
CA VAL A 137 -19.02 3.92 -1.20
C VAL A 137 -17.68 4.18 -0.53
N PHE A 138 -17.61 5.13 0.40
CA PHE A 138 -16.39 5.42 1.15
C PHE A 138 -15.96 4.25 2.05
N ALA A 139 -16.89 3.64 2.78
CA ALA A 139 -16.59 2.49 3.63
C ALA A 139 -16.02 1.30 2.83
N ILE A 140 -16.62 0.99 1.66
CA ILE A 140 -16.15 -0.10 0.80
C ILE A 140 -14.77 0.26 0.21
N THR A 141 -14.58 1.49 -0.25
CA THR A 141 -13.29 1.94 -0.82
C THR A 141 -12.19 1.89 0.25
N PHE A 142 -12.50 2.32 1.48
CA PHE A 142 -11.58 2.27 2.60
C PHE A 142 -11.22 0.82 2.98
N ALA A 143 -12.22 -0.07 3.00
CA ALA A 143 -12.03 -1.50 3.24
C ALA A 143 -11.14 -2.15 2.19
N LEU A 144 -11.38 -1.87 0.90
CA LEU A 144 -10.57 -2.37 -0.20
C LEU A 144 -9.13 -1.87 -0.12
N GLY A 145 -8.93 -0.56 0.09
CA GLY A 145 -7.60 0.02 0.23
C GLY A 145 -6.81 -0.57 1.40
N SER A 146 -7.43 -0.68 2.57
CA SER A 146 -6.81 -1.25 3.76
C SER A 146 -6.56 -2.76 3.63
N GLY A 147 -7.49 -3.50 3.00
CA GLY A 147 -7.31 -4.91 2.68
C GLY A 147 -6.09 -5.15 1.78
N LEU A 148 -5.95 -4.32 0.74
CA LEU A 148 -4.78 -4.36 -0.15
C LEU A 148 -3.49 -3.97 0.56
N ALA A 149 -3.53 -3.00 1.47
CA ALA A 149 -2.39 -2.65 2.31
C ALA A 149 -1.97 -3.81 3.22
N GLY A 150 -2.95 -4.50 3.84
CA GLY A 150 -2.69 -5.71 4.64
C GLY A 150 -2.08 -6.85 3.82
N LEU A 151 -2.58 -7.05 2.59
CA LEU A 151 -2.02 -8.04 1.66
C LEU A 151 -0.61 -7.65 1.21
N GLY A 152 -0.38 -6.39 0.85
CA GLY A 152 0.94 -5.88 0.47
C GLY A 152 1.94 -6.00 1.63
N GLY A 153 1.52 -5.67 2.86
CA GLY A 153 2.32 -5.87 4.07
C GLY A 153 2.70 -7.33 4.28
N ALA A 154 1.72 -8.25 4.15
CA ALA A 154 1.98 -9.69 4.29
C ALA A 154 2.97 -10.23 3.22
N LEU A 155 2.95 -9.68 2.02
CA LEU A 155 3.89 -10.00 0.95
C LEU A 155 5.27 -9.37 1.16
N ALA A 156 5.36 -8.19 1.75
CA ALA A 156 6.63 -7.49 1.95
C ALA A 156 7.47 -8.04 3.12
N ILE A 157 6.88 -8.80 4.04
CA ILE A 157 7.51 -9.26 5.28
C ILE A 157 8.82 -10.03 5.03
N GLU A 158 8.89 -10.85 3.98
CA GLU A 158 10.11 -11.62 3.68
C GLU A 158 11.27 -10.74 3.26
N ILE A 159 10.99 -9.61 2.57
CA ILE A 159 12.03 -8.73 2.04
C ILE A 159 12.50 -7.74 3.09
N VAL A 160 11.55 -7.20 3.87
CA VAL A 160 11.83 -6.09 4.81
C VAL A 160 12.03 -6.60 6.24
N GLY A 161 11.48 -7.80 6.56
CA GLY A 161 11.37 -8.28 7.93
C GLY A 161 10.13 -7.70 8.63
N LEU A 162 9.69 -8.35 9.68
CA LEU A 162 8.54 -7.89 10.49
C LEU A 162 9.04 -7.41 11.84
N ASP A 163 9.09 -6.10 12.01
CA ASP A 163 9.34 -5.41 13.27
C ASP A 163 8.27 -4.34 13.53
N PRO A 164 8.14 -3.77 14.74
CA PRO A 164 7.18 -2.73 15.03
C PRO A 164 7.36 -1.43 14.23
N SER A 165 8.56 -1.16 13.68
CA SER A 165 8.84 0.00 12.85
C SER A 165 8.50 -0.20 11.38
N PHE A 166 8.16 -1.42 10.97
CA PHE A 166 7.76 -1.78 9.60
C PHE A 166 6.70 -0.83 9.02
N ALA A 167 5.67 -0.49 9.82
CA ALA A 167 4.60 0.39 9.40
C ALA A 167 5.11 1.81 9.04
N PHE A 168 6.07 2.34 9.80
CA PHE A 168 6.66 3.65 9.54
C PHE A 168 7.55 3.65 8.31
N HIS A 169 8.35 2.59 8.12
CA HIS A 169 9.16 2.43 6.91
C HIS A 169 8.27 2.38 5.66
N CYS A 170 7.21 1.56 5.68
CA CYS A 170 6.25 1.48 4.59
C CYS A 170 5.52 2.81 4.35
N LEU A 171 5.15 3.53 5.41
CA LEU A 171 4.47 4.82 5.30
C LEU A 171 5.28 5.83 4.48
N VAL A 172 6.58 5.95 4.75
CA VAL A 172 7.46 6.86 4.00
C VAL A 172 7.51 6.49 2.52
N TYR A 173 7.74 5.21 2.20
CA TYR A 173 7.77 4.76 0.80
C TYR A 173 6.44 4.98 0.08
N VAL A 174 5.32 4.70 0.75
CA VAL A 174 3.98 4.93 0.19
C VAL A 174 3.74 6.41 -0.09
N LEU A 175 4.11 7.30 0.85
CA LEU A 175 3.98 8.74 0.65
C LEU A 175 4.80 9.24 -0.55
N ILE A 176 6.05 8.74 -0.70
CA ILE A 176 6.90 9.06 -1.86
C ILE A 176 6.25 8.60 -3.15
N VAL A 177 5.79 7.34 -3.21
CA VAL A 177 5.15 6.77 -4.40
C VAL A 177 3.88 7.53 -4.78
N VAL A 178 3.05 7.88 -3.80
CA VAL A 178 1.79 8.62 -4.04
C VAL A 178 2.07 10.06 -4.50
N ALA A 179 3.06 10.73 -3.90
CA ALA A 179 3.46 12.07 -4.30
C ALA A 179 4.00 12.10 -5.73
N VAL A 180 4.90 11.18 -6.07
CA VAL A 180 5.51 11.08 -7.42
C VAL A 180 4.50 10.59 -8.44
N GLY A 181 3.64 9.63 -8.08
CA GLY A 181 2.60 9.09 -8.98
C GLY A 181 1.50 10.07 -9.31
N GLY A 182 1.24 11.00 -8.40
CA GLY A 182 0.13 11.94 -8.43
C GLY A 182 -1.09 11.44 -7.67
N LEU A 183 -1.63 12.29 -6.80
CA LEU A 183 -2.79 11.97 -5.96
C LEU A 183 -3.99 11.53 -6.80
N GLY A 184 -4.60 10.40 -6.43
CA GLY A 184 -5.78 9.85 -7.09
C GLY A 184 -5.53 9.08 -8.38
N SER A 185 -4.28 8.89 -8.82
CA SER A 185 -3.94 8.13 -10.02
C SER A 185 -3.33 6.77 -9.69
N ILE A 186 -4.09 5.68 -9.89
CA ILE A 186 -3.59 4.31 -9.69
C ILE A 186 -2.47 3.98 -10.69
N ARG A 187 -2.67 4.35 -11.95
CA ARG A 187 -1.64 4.16 -13.00
C ARG A 187 -0.37 4.93 -12.66
N GLY A 188 -0.54 6.17 -12.17
CA GLY A 188 0.57 7.00 -11.74
C GLY A 188 1.34 6.39 -10.58
N SER A 189 0.64 5.91 -9.55
CA SER A 189 1.27 5.24 -8.41
C SER A 189 2.00 3.96 -8.82
N PHE A 190 1.47 3.17 -9.75
CA PHE A 190 2.13 1.96 -10.25
C PHE A 190 3.43 2.29 -11.02
N VAL A 191 3.37 3.28 -11.92
CA VAL A 191 4.56 3.73 -12.68
C VAL A 191 5.61 4.32 -11.74
N ALA A 192 5.17 5.17 -10.79
CA ALA A 192 6.06 5.75 -9.78
C ALA A 192 6.73 4.68 -8.91
N ALA A 193 5.96 3.70 -8.41
CA ALA A 193 6.50 2.60 -7.61
C ALA A 193 7.54 1.80 -8.37
N THR A 194 7.29 1.53 -9.66
CA THR A 194 8.23 0.80 -10.52
C THR A 194 9.50 1.61 -10.78
N LEU A 195 9.37 2.88 -11.15
CA LEU A 195 10.52 3.76 -11.41
C LEU A 195 11.38 3.97 -10.16
N LEU A 196 10.74 4.27 -9.03
CA LEU A 196 11.43 4.48 -7.75
C LEU A 196 12.06 3.19 -7.24
N GLY A 197 11.37 2.04 -7.37
CA GLY A 197 11.90 0.76 -6.97
C GLY A 197 13.10 0.33 -7.79
N VAL A 198 13.06 0.48 -9.11
CA VAL A 198 14.20 0.22 -9.98
C VAL A 198 15.35 1.18 -9.67
N GLY A 199 15.04 2.47 -9.48
CA GLY A 199 16.03 3.49 -9.12
C GLY A 199 16.70 3.23 -7.78
N ASP A 200 15.94 2.82 -6.75
CA ASP A 200 16.46 2.49 -5.43
C ASP A 200 17.40 1.28 -5.48
N VAL A 201 16.99 0.21 -6.18
CA VAL A 201 17.82 -0.99 -6.33
C VAL A 201 19.07 -0.72 -7.14
N ALA A 202 18.95 -0.01 -8.27
CA ALA A 202 20.10 0.37 -9.11
C ALA A 202 21.06 1.26 -8.33
N GLY A 203 20.53 2.21 -7.56
CA GLY A 203 21.33 3.08 -6.74
C GLY A 203 22.13 2.35 -5.67
N LYS A 204 21.51 1.44 -4.95
CA LYS A 204 22.18 0.59 -3.96
C LYS A 204 23.24 -0.32 -4.56
N TYR A 205 23.06 -0.71 -5.83
CA TYR A 205 24.03 -1.55 -6.53
C TYR A 205 25.25 -0.77 -7.04
N TYR A 206 25.02 0.39 -7.71
CA TYR A 206 26.11 1.17 -8.33
C TYR A 206 26.80 2.11 -7.36
N VAL A 207 26.10 2.67 -6.38
CA VAL A 207 26.61 3.64 -5.40
C VAL A 207 26.09 3.28 -4.00
N PRO A 208 26.63 2.21 -3.38
CA PRO A 208 26.14 1.72 -2.09
C PRO A 208 26.15 2.78 -0.98
N GLU A 209 27.15 3.68 -0.99
CA GLU A 209 27.32 4.75 -0.01
C GLU A 209 26.15 5.75 0.00
N LEU A 210 25.55 6.01 -1.16
CA LEU A 210 24.42 6.93 -1.34
C LEU A 210 23.09 6.20 -1.50
N GLY A 211 23.08 4.86 -1.48
CA GLY A 211 21.91 4.06 -1.81
C GLY A 211 20.66 4.37 -0.99
N ALA A 212 20.83 4.70 0.31
CA ALA A 212 19.72 5.08 1.17
C ALA A 212 19.11 6.46 0.82
N PHE A 213 19.88 7.36 0.22
CA PHE A 213 19.44 8.70 -0.13
C PHE A 213 18.86 8.81 -1.53
N LEU A 214 19.18 7.88 -2.42
CA LEU A 214 18.85 7.96 -3.84
C LEU A 214 17.35 8.03 -4.11
N ILE A 215 16.53 7.31 -3.35
CA ILE A 215 15.08 7.37 -3.51
C ILE A 215 14.53 8.78 -3.22
N TYR A 216 15.09 9.47 -2.24
CA TYR A 216 14.71 10.85 -1.90
C TYR A 216 15.17 11.84 -2.96
N VAL A 217 16.39 11.66 -3.49
CA VAL A 217 16.92 12.49 -4.59
C VAL A 217 16.08 12.32 -5.85
N LEU A 218 15.70 11.08 -6.18
CA LEU A 218 14.80 10.81 -7.31
C LEU A 218 13.41 11.45 -7.09
N MET A 219 12.85 11.34 -5.89
CA MET A 219 11.58 11.98 -5.54
C MET A 219 11.66 13.49 -5.74
N ILE A 220 12.69 14.14 -5.16
CA ILE A 220 12.89 15.59 -5.27
C ILE A 220 13.08 15.98 -6.73
N GLY A 221 13.90 15.25 -7.48
CA GLY A 221 14.13 15.51 -8.91
C GLY A 221 12.83 15.43 -9.70
N ILE A 222 12.04 14.38 -9.55
CA ILE A 222 10.78 14.23 -10.28
C ILE A 222 9.78 15.33 -9.90
N LEU A 223 9.61 15.62 -8.60
CA LEU A 223 8.66 16.64 -8.14
C LEU A 223 9.12 18.07 -8.47
N PHE A 224 10.40 18.32 -8.62
CA PHE A 224 10.93 19.61 -9.06
C PHE A 224 10.51 19.92 -10.49
N PHE A 225 10.55 18.93 -11.39
CA PHE A 225 10.13 19.12 -12.80
C PHE A 225 8.63 18.91 -13.00
N ILE A 226 7.99 18.04 -12.20
CA ILE A 226 6.57 17.67 -12.32
C ILE A 226 5.90 17.78 -10.94
N PRO A 227 5.58 18.99 -10.47
CA PRO A 227 5.10 19.23 -9.09
C PRO A 227 3.75 18.57 -8.76
N LEU A 228 2.97 18.20 -9.77
CA LEU A 228 1.69 17.49 -9.59
C LEU A 228 1.85 15.96 -9.60
N GLY A 229 3.09 15.46 -9.73
CA GLY A 229 3.35 14.04 -9.95
C GLY A 229 3.11 13.61 -11.41
N LEU A 230 3.55 12.40 -11.76
CA LEU A 230 3.58 11.92 -13.16
C LEU A 230 2.20 11.93 -13.84
N PHE A 231 1.13 11.66 -13.10
CA PHE A 231 -0.24 11.56 -13.61
C PHE A 231 -1.23 12.43 -12.81
N GLY A 232 -0.74 13.42 -12.08
CA GLY A 232 -1.57 14.36 -11.34
C GLY A 232 -2.43 15.20 -12.28
N LYS A 233 -3.72 15.31 -11.99
CA LYS A 233 -4.61 16.21 -12.73
C LYS A 233 -4.54 17.61 -12.10
N ARG A 234 -4.46 18.64 -12.95
CA ARG A 234 -4.76 20.01 -12.50
C ARG A 234 -6.26 20.07 -12.18
N ALA A 235 -6.58 20.44 -10.94
CA ALA A 235 -7.93 20.72 -10.51
C ALA A 235 -8.47 21.98 -11.21
#